data_f9d30e1a9262cf803f29b9f5bd9dc8e8
#
_entry.id   f9d30e1a9262cf803f29b9f5bd9dc8e8
#
_cell.length_a   1.000
_cell.length_b   1.000
_cell.length_c   1.000
_cell.angle_alpha   90.00
_cell.angle_beta   90.00
_cell.angle_gamma   90.00
#
_symmetry.space_group_name_H-M   'P 1'
#
loop_
_entity.id
_entity.type
_entity.pdbx_description
1 polymer ?
#
loop_
_entity_poly.entity_id
_entity_poly.type
_entity_poly.pdbx_seq_one_letter_code
_entity_poly.pdbx_strand_id
1 'polypeptide(L)'
;MKMKKLVSLLMVAALSASMLTGCGSSNDAAGSSDAATDATTDAATDATAEGTENAAGGTLKIGSIGPLTGSAAVYGTAVANAAQLAVDEVNAAGGVNGMQLELNFQDDECDAEKSVNAYNTLKDWGMQMLVGAVTSGCSIAVSEYSKDDNMFQLTPSGSAVECVQYDNAFRVCFSDPNQGLASAQY
;
A
#
# COMPACT_ATOMS: atom_id res chain seq x y z
N MET A 1 -52.82 -11.40 3.95
CA MET A 1 -52.88 -12.74 3.30
C MET A 1 -51.47 -13.21 3.08
N LYS A 2 -51.03 -14.03 3.98
CA LYS A 2 -50.68 -15.46 3.86
C LYS A 2 -49.47 -15.67 2.93
N MET A 3 -48.26 -15.86 3.55
CA MET A 3 -47.70 -17.17 3.89
C MET A 3 -47.22 -17.98 2.67
N LYS A 4 -45.96 -18.23 2.63
CA LYS A 4 -45.31 -19.54 2.40
C LYS A 4 -43.80 -19.28 2.53
N LYS A 5 -43.20 -19.49 3.69
CA LYS A 5 -42.78 -20.72 4.37
C LYS A 5 -41.86 -21.56 3.51
N LEU A 6 -40.55 -21.53 3.95
CA LEU A 6 -39.88 -22.70 4.53
C LEU A 6 -39.73 -23.91 3.59
N VAL A 7 -38.52 -24.29 3.44
CA VAL A 7 -37.91 -25.61 3.22
C VAL A 7 -36.69 -25.41 2.33
N SER A 8 -35.50 -25.49 2.80
CA SER A 8 -34.74 -26.69 3.05
C SER A 8 -33.48 -26.39 3.87
N LEU A 9 -33.58 -26.87 5.05
CA LEU A 9 -32.47 -27.27 5.89
C LEU A 9 -32.16 -28.73 5.52
N LEU A 10 -30.90 -29.16 5.65
CA LEU A 10 -30.42 -30.53 5.52
C LEU A 10 -29.84 -30.94 4.14
N MET A 11 -28.55 -31.07 4.14
CA MET A 11 -27.75 -32.27 3.91
C MET A 11 -26.28 -31.86 3.96
N VAL A 12 -25.66 -32.26 4.92
CA VAL A 12 -25.03 -33.49 5.37
C VAL A 12 -23.51 -33.37 5.30
N ALA A 13 -22.98 -33.48 6.49
CA ALA A 13 -21.61 -33.76 6.82
C ALA A 13 -21.12 -35.08 6.18
N ALA A 14 -19.85 -35.21 6.21
CA ALA A 14 -19.04 -36.42 6.07
C ALA A 14 -18.38 -36.63 4.69
N LEU A 15 -17.08 -36.45 4.69
CA LEU A 15 -16.18 -37.59 4.49
C LEU A 15 -14.77 -37.18 4.91
N SER A 16 -14.42 -37.76 6.01
CA SER A 16 -13.11 -37.85 6.62
C SER A 16 -12.22 -38.84 5.90
N ALA A 17 -10.93 -38.56 5.99
CA ALA A 17 -9.85 -39.51 6.28
C ALA A 17 -9.25 -40.37 5.14
N SER A 18 -7.96 -40.43 5.30
CA SER A 18 -6.98 -41.44 4.87
C SER A 18 -6.28 -41.14 3.52
N MET A 19 -5.00 -41.31 3.36
CA MET A 19 -4.02 -42.16 4.03
C MET A 19 -2.60 -41.61 3.87
N LEU A 20 -1.87 -41.76 4.93
CA LEU A 20 -0.44 -41.96 4.95
C LEU A 20 -0.07 -43.17 4.08
N THR A 21 1.10 -43.16 3.54
CA THR A 21 2.12 -44.17 3.41
C THR A 21 2.80 -44.14 2.04
N GLY A 22 4.10 -44.22 2.12
CA GLY A 22 4.93 -44.63 1.04
C GLY A 22 6.41 -44.22 1.19
N CYS A 23 7.09 -44.85 2.14
CA CYS A 23 8.55 -44.95 2.19
C CYS A 23 9.07 -45.81 1.02
N GLY A 24 10.28 -45.51 0.53
CA GLY A 24 11.04 -46.41 -0.36
C GLY A 24 12.21 -45.65 -0.98
N SER A 25 13.25 -45.68 -0.46
CA SER A 25 14.61 -46.21 -0.38
C SER A 25 15.16 -46.82 -1.68
N SER A 26 16.33 -46.42 -2.00
CA SER A 26 17.59 -47.05 -2.32
C SER A 26 18.33 -46.41 -3.49
N ASN A 27 19.55 -45.93 -3.19
CA ASN A 27 20.89 -46.47 -3.46
C ASN A 27 21.24 -46.56 -4.94
N ASP A 28 22.34 -46.04 -5.41
CA ASP A 28 23.77 -46.29 -5.20
C ASP A 28 24.58 -45.29 -6.05
N ALA A 29 25.57 -44.81 -5.57
CA ALA A 29 26.99 -45.07 -5.40
C ALA A 29 27.90 -44.28 -6.36
N ALA A 30 28.82 -43.66 -5.70
CA ALA A 30 30.27 -43.72 -5.77
C ALA A 30 31.05 -42.66 -6.57
N GLY A 31 32.02 -42.10 -5.85
CA GLY A 31 33.30 -41.58 -6.37
C GLY A 31 33.69 -40.22 -5.78
N SER A 32 34.25 -40.17 -4.61
CA SER A 32 35.65 -40.10 -4.21
C SER A 32 36.47 -38.97 -4.85
N SER A 33 36.94 -37.99 -4.11
CA SER A 33 38.21 -37.86 -3.38
C SER A 33 38.46 -36.42 -2.90
N ASP A 34 38.73 -36.33 -1.62
CA ASP A 34 39.82 -35.67 -0.92
C ASP A 34 40.23 -34.24 -1.29
N ALA A 35 40.16 -33.34 -0.30
CA ALA A 35 41.27 -32.88 0.50
C ALA A 35 40.81 -31.84 1.53
N ALA A 36 41.21 -32.14 2.73
CA ALA A 36 41.12 -31.29 3.94
C ALA A 36 41.96 -30.03 3.86
N THR A 37 41.54 -28.98 4.59
CA THR A 37 42.27 -28.26 5.65
C THR A 37 41.44 -27.11 6.12
N ASP A 38 41.08 -27.17 7.29
CA ASP A 38 41.59 -26.52 8.54
C ASP A 38 40.74 -25.35 9.02
N ALA A 39 40.47 -25.48 10.29
CA ALA A 39 39.68 -24.67 11.18
C ALA A 39 40.08 -23.20 11.28
N THR A 40 39.09 -22.35 11.45
CA THR A 40 39.14 -21.36 12.54
C THR A 40 37.72 -21.01 12.99
N THR A 41 37.47 -21.42 14.21
CA THR A 41 36.42 -20.95 15.12
C THR A 41 36.57 -19.45 15.27
N ASP A 42 35.53 -18.68 14.97
CA ASP A 42 35.36 -17.41 15.62
C ASP A 42 33.87 -17.18 15.97
N ALA A 43 33.73 -16.72 17.18
CA ALA A 43 32.51 -16.66 17.96
C ALA A 43 31.43 -15.82 17.31
N ALA A 44 30.29 -16.44 17.02
CA ALA A 44 29.06 -15.72 16.85
C ALA A 44 28.63 -15.16 18.19
N THR A 45 28.87 -13.87 18.40
CA THR A 45 28.20 -13.10 19.44
C THR A 45 26.73 -13.09 19.17
N ASP A 46 26.01 -13.79 20.01
CA ASP A 46 24.56 -13.71 20.15
C ASP A 46 24.21 -12.26 20.53
N ALA A 47 23.88 -11.45 19.53
CA ALA A 47 23.24 -10.18 19.74
C ALA A 47 21.75 -10.47 19.93
N THR A 48 21.39 -10.77 21.16
CA THR A 48 20.01 -10.68 21.62
C THR A 48 19.55 -9.25 21.34
N ALA A 49 18.84 -9.08 20.24
CA ALA A 49 18.03 -7.87 20.01
C ALA A 49 16.97 -7.87 21.10
N GLU A 50 17.22 -7.16 22.19
CA GLU A 50 16.14 -6.73 23.08
C GLU A 50 15.15 -5.95 22.21
N GLY A 51 14.07 -6.64 21.84
CA GLY A 51 12.90 -6.02 21.27
C GLY A 51 12.37 -5.02 22.29
N THR A 52 12.62 -3.75 22.04
CA THR A 52 11.88 -2.68 22.67
C THR A 52 10.42 -2.92 22.28
N GLU A 53 9.65 -3.46 23.21
CA GLU A 53 8.19 -3.44 23.17
C GLU A 53 7.74 -1.98 23.16
N ASN A 54 7.73 -1.37 21.99
CA ASN A 54 7.00 -0.15 21.79
C ASN A 54 5.60 -0.52 21.32
N ALA A 55 4.79 -0.95 22.26
CA ALA A 55 3.36 -1.13 22.09
C ALA A 55 2.69 0.24 21.95
N ALA A 56 2.98 0.97 20.89
CA ALA A 56 2.19 2.08 20.45
C ALA A 56 1.10 1.52 19.52
N GLY A 57 0.14 0.81 20.10
CA GLY A 57 -1.07 0.37 19.40
C GLY A 57 -1.88 1.59 18.97
N GLY A 58 -1.62 2.11 17.79
CA GLY A 58 -2.34 3.21 17.16
C GLY A 58 -2.57 2.91 15.68
N THR A 59 -3.33 3.79 15.04
CA THR A 59 -3.57 3.73 13.60
C THR A 59 -3.02 4.99 12.96
N LEU A 60 -2.25 4.83 11.88
CA LEU A 60 -1.82 5.93 11.02
C LEU A 60 -2.81 6.04 9.86
N LYS A 61 -3.55 7.13 9.81
CA LYS A 61 -4.60 7.37 8.82
C LYS A 61 -4.05 8.07 7.60
N ILE A 62 -4.15 7.39 6.46
CA ILE A 62 -3.71 7.89 5.16
C ILE A 62 -4.95 8.26 4.33
N GLY A 63 -5.10 9.53 4.02
CA GLY A 63 -6.08 9.99 3.05
C GLY A 63 -5.57 9.81 1.63
N SER A 64 -6.45 9.50 0.69
CA SER A 64 -6.13 9.49 -0.72
C SER A 64 -7.28 10.08 -1.55
N ILE A 65 -6.93 10.79 -2.63
CA ILE A 65 -7.88 11.47 -3.50
C ILE A 65 -7.52 11.19 -4.96
N GLY A 66 -8.50 10.84 -5.75
CA GLY A 66 -8.33 10.67 -7.19
C GLY A 66 -9.59 10.18 -7.87
N PRO A 67 -9.65 10.22 -9.20
CA PRO A 67 -10.84 9.84 -9.94
C PRO A 67 -11.05 8.32 -9.92
N LEU A 68 -12.08 7.85 -9.23
CA LEU A 68 -12.53 6.45 -9.29
C LEU A 68 -13.61 6.27 -10.34
N THR A 69 -14.25 7.37 -10.75
CA THR A 69 -15.26 7.42 -11.79
C THR A 69 -14.92 8.44 -12.88
N GLY A 70 -15.68 8.45 -13.98
CA GLY A 70 -15.44 9.36 -15.10
C GLY A 70 -14.30 8.93 -16.04
N SER A 71 -13.91 9.86 -16.93
CA SER A 71 -12.96 9.58 -18.04
C SER A 71 -11.52 9.30 -17.56
N ALA A 72 -11.14 9.79 -16.40
CA ALA A 72 -9.81 9.60 -15.81
C ALA A 72 -9.75 8.45 -14.77
N ALA A 73 -10.82 7.68 -14.61
CA ALA A 73 -10.93 6.63 -13.60
C ALA A 73 -9.82 5.57 -13.67
N VAL A 74 -9.27 5.31 -14.86
CA VAL A 74 -8.17 4.36 -15.02
C VAL A 74 -6.93 4.73 -14.20
N TYR A 75 -6.65 6.01 -14.07
CA TYR A 75 -5.52 6.51 -13.28
C TYR A 75 -5.79 6.40 -11.76
N GLY A 76 -6.95 6.88 -11.34
CA GLY A 76 -7.32 6.84 -9.91
C GLY A 76 -7.50 5.42 -9.38
N THR A 77 -8.11 4.54 -10.16
CA THR A 77 -8.27 3.12 -9.79
C THR A 77 -6.90 2.43 -9.66
N ALA A 78 -5.97 2.71 -10.58
CA ALA A 78 -4.61 2.15 -10.50
C ALA A 78 -3.89 2.61 -9.21
N VAL A 79 -4.00 3.90 -8.85
CA VAL A 79 -3.42 4.45 -7.63
C VAL A 79 -4.10 3.86 -6.39
N ALA A 80 -5.44 3.75 -6.38
CA ALA A 80 -6.17 3.17 -5.26
C ALA A 80 -5.75 1.72 -4.98
N ASN A 81 -5.65 0.91 -6.04
CA ASN A 81 -5.22 -0.48 -5.91
C ASN A 81 -3.77 -0.60 -5.42
N ALA A 82 -2.87 0.25 -5.94
CA ALA A 82 -1.47 0.24 -5.52
C ALA A 82 -1.30 0.72 -4.07
N ALA A 83 -2.03 1.76 -3.66
CA ALA A 83 -2.00 2.27 -2.30
C ALA A 83 -2.56 1.24 -1.30
N GLN A 84 -3.65 0.55 -1.65
CA GLN A 84 -4.21 -0.51 -0.81
C GLN A 84 -3.24 -1.68 -0.67
N LEU A 85 -2.62 -2.12 -1.78
CA LEU A 85 -1.62 -3.18 -1.75
C LEU A 85 -0.44 -2.82 -0.83
N ALA A 86 0.07 -1.59 -0.93
CA ALA A 86 1.16 -1.12 -0.08
C ALA A 86 0.75 -1.10 1.41
N VAL A 87 -0.46 -0.64 1.72
CA VAL A 87 -1.01 -0.65 3.08
C VAL A 87 -1.11 -2.08 3.63
N ASP A 88 -1.63 -3.01 2.81
CA ASP A 88 -1.77 -4.42 3.21
C ASP A 88 -0.40 -5.07 3.48
N GLU A 89 0.61 -4.81 2.62
CA GLU A 89 1.97 -5.32 2.80
C GLU A 89 2.63 -4.76 4.07
N VAL A 90 2.53 -3.44 4.30
CA VAL A 90 3.09 -2.80 5.50
C VAL A 90 2.41 -3.33 6.76
N ASN A 91 1.09 -3.47 6.74
CA ASN A 91 0.33 -3.99 7.86
C ASN A 91 0.67 -5.47 8.15
N ALA A 92 0.85 -6.29 7.11
CA ALA A 92 1.28 -7.67 7.26
C ALA A 92 2.69 -7.80 7.86
N ALA A 93 3.55 -6.80 7.60
CA ALA A 93 4.90 -6.71 8.20
C ALA A 93 4.91 -6.14 9.64
N GLY A 94 3.74 -5.83 10.22
CA GLY A 94 3.61 -5.31 11.59
C GLY A 94 3.37 -3.79 11.68
N GLY A 95 3.12 -3.14 10.54
CA GLY A 95 2.85 -1.71 10.48
C GLY A 95 4.10 -0.83 10.56
N VAL A 96 3.90 0.45 10.80
CA VAL A 96 4.98 1.43 10.98
C VAL A 96 5.16 1.71 12.47
N ASN A 97 6.29 1.32 13.03
CA ASN A 97 6.55 1.42 14.48
C ASN A 97 5.41 0.79 15.34
N GLY A 98 4.85 -0.33 14.87
CA GLY A 98 3.75 -1.01 15.55
C GLY A 98 2.36 -0.40 15.31
N MET A 99 2.26 0.71 14.58
CA MET A 99 0.98 1.30 14.17
C MET A 99 0.50 0.67 12.87
N GLN A 100 -0.77 0.28 12.82
CA GLN A 100 -1.41 -0.18 11.59
C GLN A 100 -1.77 1.01 10.70
N LEU A 101 -1.66 0.85 9.38
CA LEU A 101 -2.09 1.84 8.41
C LEU A 101 -3.57 1.66 8.09
N GLU A 102 -4.30 2.75 7.97
CA GLU A 102 -5.68 2.79 7.50
C GLU A 102 -5.78 3.74 6.32
N LEU A 103 -6.28 3.25 5.18
CA LEU A 103 -6.43 4.03 3.95
C LEU A 103 -7.90 4.41 3.75
N ASN A 104 -8.14 5.68 3.45
CA ASN A 104 -9.45 6.16 3.00
C ASN A 104 -9.27 6.87 1.66
N PHE A 105 -9.83 6.30 0.60
CA PHE A 105 -9.75 6.85 -0.75
C PHE A 105 -11.06 7.53 -1.13
N GLN A 106 -11.01 8.79 -1.55
CA GLN A 106 -12.14 9.59 -1.98
C GLN A 106 -12.10 9.83 -3.50
N ASP A 107 -13.27 9.68 -4.14
CA ASP A 107 -13.44 9.97 -5.57
C ASP A 107 -13.60 11.47 -5.80
N ASP A 108 -12.76 12.05 -6.64
CA ASP A 108 -12.84 13.44 -7.06
C ASP A 108 -13.42 13.63 -8.48
N GLU A 109 -13.69 12.53 -9.19
CA GLU A 109 -14.18 12.56 -10.59
C GLU A 109 -13.31 13.43 -11.53
N CYS A 110 -12.04 13.69 -11.17
CA CYS A 110 -11.14 14.63 -11.85
C CYS A 110 -11.64 16.08 -11.83
N ASP A 111 -12.37 16.47 -10.80
CA ASP A 111 -12.92 17.80 -10.55
C ASP A 111 -12.23 18.47 -9.37
N ALA A 112 -11.72 19.69 -9.56
CA ALA A 112 -10.94 20.40 -8.56
C ALA A 112 -11.76 20.76 -7.30
N GLU A 113 -13.04 21.12 -7.46
CA GLU A 113 -13.92 21.46 -6.34
C GLU A 113 -14.27 20.21 -5.53
N LYS A 114 -14.54 19.09 -6.21
CA LYS A 114 -14.76 17.80 -5.55
C LYS A 114 -13.50 17.31 -4.82
N SER A 115 -12.31 17.55 -5.37
CA SER A 115 -11.04 17.22 -4.70
C SER A 115 -10.87 17.99 -3.38
N VAL A 116 -11.22 19.29 -3.35
CA VAL A 116 -11.18 20.08 -2.12
C VAL A 116 -12.20 19.58 -1.11
N ASN A 117 -13.41 19.21 -1.55
CA ASN A 117 -14.42 18.63 -0.67
C ASN A 117 -13.97 17.26 -0.11
N ALA A 118 -13.34 16.44 -0.94
CA ALA A 118 -12.72 15.17 -0.53
C ALA A 118 -11.60 15.39 0.51
N TYR A 119 -10.76 16.40 0.30
CA TYR A 119 -9.72 16.78 1.26
C TYR A 119 -10.32 17.13 2.63
N ASN A 120 -11.35 17.97 2.66
CA ASN A 120 -12.01 18.34 3.91
C ASN A 120 -12.64 17.11 4.60
N THR A 121 -13.28 16.22 3.83
CA THR A 121 -13.84 14.97 4.35
C THR A 121 -12.76 14.09 5.00
N LEU A 122 -11.59 13.96 4.35
CA LEU A 122 -10.47 13.20 4.89
C LEU A 122 -9.84 13.87 6.12
N LYS A 123 -9.78 15.20 6.13
CA LYS A 123 -9.33 15.96 7.30
C LYS A 123 -10.26 15.72 8.50
N ASP A 124 -11.58 15.78 8.31
CA ASP A 124 -12.57 15.49 9.34
C ASP A 124 -12.52 14.04 9.83
N TRP A 125 -12.16 13.10 8.93
CA TRP A 125 -11.90 11.70 9.30
C TRP A 125 -10.62 11.56 10.15
N GLY A 126 -9.76 12.57 10.14
CA GLY A 126 -8.53 12.63 10.91
C GLY A 126 -7.32 12.06 10.18
N MET A 127 -7.22 12.25 8.84
CA MET A 127 -6.01 11.88 8.10
C MET A 127 -4.77 12.59 8.65
N GLN A 128 -3.64 11.92 8.58
CA GLN A 128 -2.34 12.41 9.05
C GLN A 128 -1.37 12.67 7.90
N MET A 129 -1.65 12.12 6.73
CA MET A 129 -0.95 12.39 5.47
C MET A 129 -1.87 12.15 4.29
N LEU A 130 -1.58 12.81 3.17
CA LEU A 130 -2.34 12.71 1.93
C LEU A 130 -1.48 12.09 0.82
N VAL A 131 -1.97 11.00 0.23
CA VAL A 131 -1.49 10.43 -1.03
C VAL A 131 -2.47 10.81 -2.14
N GLY A 132 -2.21 11.93 -2.79
CA GLY A 132 -3.13 12.52 -3.77
C GLY A 132 -2.89 14.04 -3.93
N ALA A 133 -3.71 14.75 -4.73
CA ALA A 133 -4.63 14.12 -5.64
C ALA A 133 -3.90 13.52 -6.86
N VAL A 134 -4.57 12.63 -7.59
CA VAL A 134 -3.95 11.88 -8.71
C VAL A 134 -3.70 12.78 -9.92
N THR A 135 -4.62 13.67 -10.28
CA THR A 135 -4.50 14.54 -11.44
C THR A 135 -3.95 15.91 -11.09
N SER A 136 -3.25 16.56 -12.02
CA SER A 136 -2.56 17.83 -11.75
C SER A 136 -3.48 18.94 -11.26
N GLY A 137 -4.62 19.16 -11.94
CA GLY A 137 -5.58 20.21 -11.55
C GLY A 137 -6.13 20.02 -10.14
N CYS A 138 -6.45 18.77 -9.80
CA CYS A 138 -6.93 18.39 -8.48
C CYS A 138 -5.83 18.53 -7.42
N SER A 139 -4.60 18.09 -7.73
CA SER A 139 -3.44 18.21 -6.83
C SER A 139 -3.12 19.67 -6.50
N ILE A 140 -3.15 20.55 -7.50
CA ILE A 140 -2.92 21.99 -7.32
C ILE A 140 -4.02 22.60 -6.43
N ALA A 141 -5.30 22.31 -6.72
CA ALA A 141 -6.41 22.83 -5.93
C ALA A 141 -6.31 22.41 -4.45
N VAL A 142 -5.97 21.15 -4.19
CA VAL A 142 -5.81 20.63 -2.83
C VAL A 142 -4.56 21.20 -2.14
N SER A 143 -3.48 21.49 -2.89
CA SER A 143 -2.22 21.96 -2.32
C SER A 143 -2.34 23.30 -1.58
N GLU A 144 -3.29 24.15 -1.98
CA GLU A 144 -3.58 25.41 -1.28
C GLU A 144 -4.07 25.16 0.16
N TYR A 145 -4.91 24.15 0.35
CA TYR A 145 -5.46 23.79 1.65
C TYR A 145 -4.46 22.96 2.48
N SER A 146 -3.77 22.03 1.86
CA SER A 146 -2.78 21.19 2.53
C SER A 146 -1.61 22.02 3.07
N LYS A 147 -1.22 23.08 2.36
CA LYS A 147 -0.22 24.05 2.81
C LYS A 147 -0.67 24.75 4.10
N ASP A 148 -1.90 25.28 4.12
CA ASP A 148 -2.42 26.02 5.27
C ASP A 148 -2.55 25.13 6.51
N ASP A 149 -2.85 23.84 6.30
CA ASP A 149 -2.91 22.82 7.36
C ASP A 149 -1.54 22.20 7.70
N ASN A 150 -0.47 22.57 6.98
CA ASN A 150 0.84 21.91 7.06
C ASN A 150 0.73 20.37 6.90
N MET A 151 -0.18 19.91 6.03
CA MET A 151 -0.44 18.52 5.76
C MET A 151 0.55 18.00 4.71
N PHE A 152 1.27 16.92 5.01
CA PHE A 152 2.10 16.25 4.00
C PHE A 152 1.23 15.78 2.83
N GLN A 153 1.58 16.20 1.62
CA GLN A 153 0.91 15.84 0.37
C GLN A 153 1.88 15.18 -0.60
N LEU A 154 1.55 13.99 -1.09
CA LEU A 154 2.32 13.28 -2.10
C LEU A 154 1.44 12.99 -3.31
N THR A 155 1.62 13.72 -4.42
CA THR A 155 0.91 13.39 -5.67
C THR A 155 1.59 12.23 -6.38
N PRO A 156 0.86 11.15 -6.73
CA PRO A 156 1.43 9.99 -7.42
C PRO A 156 1.69 10.27 -8.91
N SER A 157 0.88 11.10 -9.57
CA SER A 157 0.95 11.32 -11.01
C SER A 157 0.69 12.75 -11.48
N GLY A 158 0.54 13.70 -10.57
CA GLY A 158 0.43 15.12 -10.93
C GLY A 158 1.74 15.64 -11.50
N SER A 159 1.82 15.87 -12.83
CA SER A 159 3.05 16.19 -13.55
C SER A 159 3.30 17.68 -13.71
N ALA A 160 2.27 18.55 -13.56
CA ALA A 160 2.44 19.99 -13.60
C ALA A 160 3.38 20.50 -12.50
N VAL A 161 4.17 21.51 -12.79
CA VAL A 161 5.19 22.04 -11.86
C VAL A 161 4.54 22.52 -10.56
N GLU A 162 3.38 23.13 -10.66
CA GLU A 162 2.62 23.71 -9.57
C GLU A 162 2.10 22.67 -8.55
N CYS A 163 2.07 21.38 -8.90
CA CYS A 163 1.68 20.32 -7.96
C CYS A 163 2.57 20.24 -6.71
N VAL A 164 3.80 20.76 -6.80
CA VAL A 164 4.80 20.75 -5.72
C VAL A 164 5.35 22.15 -5.47
N GLN A 165 4.50 23.16 -5.57
CA GLN A 165 4.89 24.56 -5.37
C GLN A 165 5.12 24.92 -3.90
N TYR A 166 4.64 24.10 -2.96
CA TYR A 166 4.76 24.31 -1.52
C TYR A 166 5.65 23.25 -0.87
N ASP A 167 6.31 23.63 0.23
CA ASP A 167 7.32 22.79 0.92
C ASP A 167 6.75 21.51 1.52
N ASN A 168 5.43 21.43 1.72
CA ASN A 168 4.74 20.25 2.21
C ASN A 168 4.25 19.29 1.09
N ALA A 169 4.43 19.69 -0.19
CA ALA A 169 3.93 18.95 -1.34
C ALA A 169 5.06 18.28 -2.13
N PHE A 170 4.92 16.99 -2.37
CA PHE A 170 5.91 16.13 -3.05
C PHE A 170 5.27 15.39 -4.21
N ARG A 171 6.11 14.84 -5.09
CA ARG A 171 5.69 14.14 -6.30
C ARG A 171 6.51 12.87 -6.51
N VAL A 172 5.85 11.80 -6.99
CA VAL A 172 6.51 10.55 -7.38
C VAL A 172 6.90 10.55 -8.85
N CYS A 173 6.01 11.01 -9.73
CA CYS A 173 6.23 10.99 -11.18
C CYS A 173 7.20 12.08 -11.65
N PHE A 174 7.51 12.07 -12.96
CA PHE A 174 8.25 13.13 -13.63
C PHE A 174 7.44 14.44 -13.68
N SER A 175 8.13 15.56 -13.96
CA SER A 175 7.45 16.82 -14.31
C SER A 175 7.29 16.96 -15.84
N ASP A 176 6.28 17.69 -16.28
CA ASP A 176 6.06 17.97 -17.71
C ASP A 176 7.30 18.57 -18.40
N PRO A 177 8.02 19.56 -17.82
CA PRO A 177 9.27 20.06 -18.41
C PRO A 177 10.36 19.00 -18.55
N ASN A 178 10.52 18.11 -17.56
CA ASN A 178 11.53 17.05 -17.62
C ASN A 178 11.18 16.00 -18.68
N GLN A 179 9.90 15.65 -18.83
CA GLN A 179 9.45 14.78 -19.90
C GLN A 179 9.71 15.40 -21.27
N GLY A 180 9.39 16.68 -21.45
CA GLY A 180 9.66 17.41 -22.70
C GLY A 180 11.15 17.43 -23.02
N LEU A 181 12.01 17.71 -22.04
CA LEU A 181 13.46 17.70 -22.22
C LEU A 181 13.99 16.32 -22.61
N ALA A 182 13.57 15.27 -21.91
CA ALA A 182 13.97 13.90 -22.22
C ALA A 182 13.54 13.49 -23.63
N SER A 183 12.30 13.82 -24.03
CA SER A 183 11.79 13.56 -25.38
C SER A 183 12.55 14.29 -26.47
N ALA A 184 13.04 15.50 -26.19
CA ALA A 184 13.83 16.29 -27.16
C ALA A 184 15.29 15.79 -27.32
N GLN A 185 15.80 15.07 -26.35
CA GLN A 185 17.16 14.49 -26.37
C GLN A 185 17.18 13.07 -26.96
N TYR A 186 16.06 12.40 -27.09
CA TYR A 186 15.93 11.06 -27.65
C TYR A 186 15.76 11.08 -29.16
#